data_5926e88e055f4654d540f9caf82fc8e7
#
_entry.id   5926e88e055f4654d540f9caf82fc8e7
#
_cell.length_a   1.000
_cell.length_b   1.000
_cell.length_c   1.000
_cell.angle_alpha   90.00
_cell.angle_beta   90.00
_cell.angle_gamma   90.00
#
_symmetry.space_group_name_H-M   'P 1'
#
loop_
_entity.id
_entity.type
_entity.pdbx_description
1 polymer ?
#
loop_
_entity_poly.entity_id
_entity_poly.type
_entity_poly.pdbx_seq_one_letter_code
_entity_poly.pdbx_strand_id
1 'polypeptide(L)' 'MAYRVFSGPKGTPDIMPLTKEHMLFKEFNSVDEALWWARHLAQSGRVALLIEGDDGTRFNRREIGEALGVGQREHIA' A
#
# COMPACT_ATOMS: atom_id res chain seq x y z
N MET A 1 -6.95 15.04 -5.77
CA MET A 1 -6.56 13.74 -6.34
C MET A 1 -6.55 12.71 -5.24
N ALA A 2 -7.09 11.54 -5.49
CA ALA A 2 -7.23 10.53 -4.45
C ALA A 2 -6.34 9.32 -4.72
N TYR A 3 -5.78 8.77 -3.65
CA TYR A 3 -4.98 7.55 -3.68
C TYR A 3 -5.64 6.55 -2.73
N ARG A 4 -5.91 5.35 -3.22
CA ARG A 4 -6.58 4.30 -2.45
C ARG A 4 -5.60 3.22 -2.08
N VAL A 5 -5.55 2.89 -0.79
CA VAL A 5 -4.70 1.82 -0.27
C VAL A 5 -5.59 0.64 0.06
N PHE A 6 -5.44 -0.44 -0.67
CA PHE A 6 -6.16 -1.69 -0.44
C PHE A 6 -5.35 -2.57 0.50
N SER A 7 -5.99 -3.16 1.47
CA SER A 7 -5.30 -3.92 2.50
C SER A 7 -6.02 -5.21 2.84
N GLY A 8 -5.28 -6.14 3.45
CA GLY A 8 -5.80 -7.40 3.92
C GLY A 8 -5.00 -7.92 5.10
N PRO A 9 -5.39 -9.07 5.67
CA PRO A 9 -4.64 -9.70 6.75
C PRO A 9 -3.24 -10.09 6.27
N LYS A 10 -2.30 -10.16 7.20
CA LYS A 10 -0.95 -10.61 6.90
C LYS A 10 -1.01 -12.01 6.28
N GLY A 11 -0.23 -12.20 5.22
CA GLY A 11 -0.23 -13.48 4.50
C GLY A 11 -1.19 -13.55 3.33
N THR A 12 -2.00 -12.50 3.11
CA THR A 12 -2.89 -12.42 1.96
C THR A 12 -2.06 -12.37 0.66
N PRO A 13 -2.40 -13.18 -0.36
CA PRO A 13 -1.69 -13.13 -1.65
C PRO A 13 -1.99 -11.84 -2.39
N ASP A 14 -1.26 -11.63 -3.50
CA ASP A 14 -1.47 -10.44 -4.31
C ASP A 14 -2.92 -10.30 -4.73
N ILE A 15 -3.36 -9.05 -4.80
CA ILE A 15 -4.75 -8.73 -5.12
C ILE A 15 -5.02 -8.97 -6.61
N MET A 16 -6.13 -9.64 -6.88
CA MET A 16 -6.62 -9.85 -8.25
C MET A 16 -7.67 -8.78 -8.58
N PRO A 17 -7.80 -8.39 -9.85
CA PRO A 17 -8.77 -7.36 -10.22
C PRO A 17 -10.19 -7.62 -9.73
N LEU A 18 -10.63 -8.86 -9.77
CA LEU A 18 -11.98 -9.23 -9.32
C LEU A 18 -12.14 -9.16 -7.81
N THR A 19 -11.04 -9.39 -7.09
CA THR A 19 -11.05 -9.37 -5.62
C THR A 19 -10.98 -7.95 -5.08
N LYS A 20 -10.35 -7.06 -5.84
CA LYS A 20 -10.13 -5.67 -5.44
C LYS A 20 -11.43 -4.97 -5.04
N GLU A 21 -12.51 -5.23 -5.75
CA GLU A 21 -13.80 -4.59 -5.50
C GLU A 21 -14.40 -4.96 -4.14
N HIS A 22 -13.96 -6.07 -3.58
CA HIS A 22 -14.48 -6.57 -2.30
C HIS A 22 -13.53 -6.32 -1.14
N MET A 23 -12.40 -5.65 -1.38
CA MET A 23 -11.42 -5.40 -0.33
C MET A 23 -11.60 -4.04 0.31
N LEU A 24 -11.24 -3.97 1.57
CA LEU A 24 -11.25 -2.69 2.28
C LEU A 24 -10.16 -1.79 1.73
N PHE A 25 -10.48 -0.52 1.59
CA PHE A 25 -9.50 0.48 1.19
C PHE A 25 -9.70 1.77 1.95
N LYS A 26 -8.66 2.59 1.97
CA LYS A 26 -8.71 3.91 2.57
C LYS A 26 -8.12 4.91 1.59
N GLU A 27 -8.73 6.08 1.49
CA GLU A 27 -8.31 7.11 0.54
C GLU A 27 -7.44 8.16 1.22
N PHE A 28 -6.46 8.67 0.46
CA PHE A 28 -5.54 9.69 0.89
C PHE A 28 -5.36 10.73 -0.21
N ASN A 29 -4.83 11.88 0.15
CA ASN A 29 -4.64 12.98 -0.78
C ASN A 29 -3.29 12.98 -1.49
N SER A 30 -2.34 12.18 -1.01
CA SER A 30 -1.00 12.10 -1.60
C SER A 30 -0.42 10.71 -1.49
N VAL A 31 0.59 10.45 -2.33
CA VAL A 31 1.32 9.17 -2.29
C VAL A 31 2.04 9.02 -0.94
N ASP A 32 2.60 10.10 -0.42
CA ASP A 32 3.30 10.05 0.86
C ASP A 32 2.39 9.59 1.99
N GLU A 33 1.17 10.11 2.02
CA GLU A 33 0.19 9.68 3.02
C GLU A 33 -0.20 8.22 2.83
N ALA A 34 -0.36 7.80 1.58
CA ALA A 34 -0.71 6.41 1.27
C ALA A 34 0.39 5.46 1.72
N LEU A 35 1.64 5.80 1.47
CA LEU A 35 2.78 4.99 1.90
C LEU A 35 2.93 4.98 3.42
N TRP A 36 2.68 6.10 4.06
CA TRP A 36 2.66 6.18 5.51
C TRP A 36 1.64 5.20 6.10
N TRP A 37 0.45 5.18 5.52
CA TRP A 37 -0.61 4.26 5.95
C TRP A 37 -0.21 2.80 5.72
N ALA A 38 0.41 2.51 4.57
CA ALA A 38 0.88 1.17 4.27
C ALA A 38 1.87 0.68 5.33
N ARG A 39 2.77 1.56 5.76
CA ARG A 39 3.73 1.25 6.81
C ARG A 39 3.03 0.98 8.14
N HIS A 40 2.05 1.81 8.46
CA HIS A 40 1.25 1.67 9.67
C HIS A 40 0.52 0.33 9.69
N LEU A 41 -0.05 -0.07 8.56
CA LEU A 41 -0.73 -1.36 8.43
C LEU A 41 0.22 -2.52 8.72
N ALA A 42 1.43 -2.45 8.19
CA ALA A 42 2.42 -3.50 8.41
C ALA A 42 2.75 -3.67 9.90
N GLN A 43 2.79 -2.58 10.64
CA GLN A 43 3.04 -2.60 12.07
C GLN A 43 1.86 -3.16 12.85
N SER A 44 0.67 -3.12 12.27
CA SER A 44 -0.57 -3.57 12.90
C SER A 44 -0.92 -5.03 12.57
N GLY A 45 -0.04 -5.74 11.85
CA GLY A 45 -0.31 -7.11 11.47
C GLY A 45 -1.15 -7.26 10.21
N ARG A 46 -1.26 -6.20 9.41
CA ARG A 46 -1.94 -6.22 8.12
C ARG A 46 -0.93 -5.93 7.03
N VAL A 47 -1.34 -6.05 5.79
CA VAL A 47 -0.46 -5.77 4.65
C VAL A 47 -1.20 -4.91 3.62
N ALA A 48 -0.50 -3.91 3.09
CA ALA A 48 -0.99 -3.13 1.98
C ALA A 48 -0.72 -3.91 0.69
N LEU A 49 -1.77 -4.14 -0.08
CA LEU A 49 -1.70 -4.99 -1.27
C LEU A 49 -1.63 -4.20 -2.57
N LEU A 50 -2.18 -3.00 -2.56
CA LEU A 50 -2.24 -2.18 -3.76
C LEU A 50 -2.48 -0.74 -3.39
N ILE A 51 -1.80 0.18 -4.07
CA ILE A 51 -2.09 1.60 -4.01
C ILE A 51 -2.44 2.05 -5.42
N GLU A 52 -3.60 2.68 -5.57
CA GLU A 52 -4.04 3.23 -6.85
C GLU A 52 -4.38 4.70 -6.70
N GLY A 53 -3.94 5.50 -7.66
CA GLY A 53 -4.25 6.91 -7.70
C GLY A 53 -5.11 7.27 -8.89
N ASP A 54 -5.88 8.34 -8.78
CA ASP A 54 -6.72 8.84 -9.87
C ASP A 54 -5.90 9.33 -11.07
N ASP A 55 -4.61 9.60 -10.84
CA ASP A 55 -3.69 10.05 -11.88
C ASP A 55 -3.01 8.90 -12.63
N GLY A 56 -3.42 7.67 -12.37
CA GLY A 56 -2.80 6.49 -12.97
C GLY A 56 -1.68 5.89 -12.15
N THR A 57 -1.34 6.48 -11.01
CA THR A 57 -0.34 5.91 -10.10
C THR A 57 -0.81 4.55 -9.62
N ARG A 58 0.11 3.58 -9.62
CA ARG A 58 -0.21 2.23 -9.17
C ARG A 58 1.02 1.56 -8.59
N PHE A 59 0.88 1.09 -7.35
CA PHE A 59 1.93 0.34 -6.66
C PHE A 59 1.35 -1.01 -6.27
N ASN A 60 1.96 -2.09 -6.74
CA ASN A 60 1.58 -3.42 -6.28
C ASN A 60 2.26 -3.68 -4.94
N ARG A 61 1.96 -4.85 -4.35
CA ARG A 61 2.49 -5.22 -3.04
C ARG A 61 4.01 -5.15 -2.98
N ARG A 62 4.68 -5.65 -4.02
CA ARG A 62 6.14 -5.64 -4.10
C ARG A 62 6.69 -4.22 -4.15
N GLU A 63 6.08 -3.37 -4.96
CA GLU A 63 6.52 -1.98 -5.11
C GLU A 63 6.33 -1.20 -3.82
N ILE A 64 5.24 -1.45 -3.10
CA ILE A 64 5.02 -0.83 -1.79
C ILE A 64 6.14 -1.25 -0.83
N GLY A 65 6.46 -2.53 -0.80
CA GLY A 65 7.52 -3.04 0.06
C GLY A 65 8.88 -2.43 -0.26
N GLU A 66 9.18 -2.28 -1.54
CA GLU A 66 10.44 -1.66 -1.97
C GLU A 66 10.52 -0.20 -1.55
N ALA A 67 9.43 0.55 -1.70
CA ALA A 67 9.39 1.95 -1.31
C ALA A 67 9.63 2.13 0.18
N LEU A 68 9.03 1.29 1.00
CA LEU A 68 9.21 1.34 2.45
C LEU A 68 10.60 0.86 2.86
N GLY A 69 11.13 -0.14 2.17
CA GLY A 69 12.46 -0.68 2.44
C GLY A 69 13.57 0.29 2.14
N VAL A 70 13.44 1.06 1.07
CA VAL A 70 14.45 2.08 0.70
C VAL A 70 14.60 3.11 1.81
N GLY A 71 13.48 3.57 2.36
CA GLY A 71 13.53 4.52 3.47
C GLY A 71 14.23 3.95 4.69
N GLN A 72 14.03 2.68 4.99
CA GLN A 72 14.68 2.02 6.11
C GLN A 72 16.18 1.89 5.90
N ARG A 73 16.60 1.57 4.69
CA ARG A 73 18.03 1.43 4.35
C ARG A 73 18.76 2.75 4.53
N GLU A 74 18.17 3.83 4.07
CA GLU A 74 18.76 5.15 4.20
C GLU A 74 18.94 5.52 5.67
N HIS A 75 18.00 5.13 6.49
CA HIS A 75 18.05 5.41 7.91
C HIS A 75 19.18 4.65 8.59
N ILE A 76 19.46 3.44 8.17
CA ILE A 76 20.50 2.61 8.73
C ILE A 76 21.89 3.08 8.30
N ALA A 77 21.99 3.51 7.07
CA ALA A 77 23.24 3.97 6.52
C ALA A 77 23.64 5.33 7.08
#